data_652dd15f6e99b0a1c494b56a304ef715
#
_entry.id   652dd15f6e99b0a1c494b56a304ef715
#
_cell.length_a   1.000
_cell.length_b   1.000
_cell.length_c   1.000
_cell.angle_alpha   90.00
_cell.angle_beta   90.00
_cell.angle_gamma   90.00
#
_symmetry.space_group_name_H-M   'P 1'
#
loop_
_entity.id
_entity.type
_entity.pdbx_description
1 polymer ?
#
loop_
_entity_poly.entity_id
_entity_poly.type
_entity_poly.pdbx_seq_one_letter_code
_entity_poly.pdbx_strand_id
1 'polypeptide(L)' 'MMDFDDKEKGYSAVIYIMESSNSVVVHFGGFNDLRECRYFSHNIMEDFGIEQLLNVPQGVTVH' A
#
# COMPACT_ATOMS: atom_id res chain seq x y z
N MET A 1 3.06 -23.43 6.77
CA MET A 1 2.81 -22.49 6.13
C MET A 1 2.15 -21.52 6.82
N MET A 2 2.42 -20.43 6.59
CA MET A 2 1.84 -19.53 7.22
C MET A 2 0.71 -19.15 6.59
N ASP A 3 -0.19 -19.06 7.13
CA ASP A 3 -1.31 -18.84 6.66
C ASP A 3 -1.73 -17.56 6.93
N PHE A 4 -1.48 -16.59 6.21
CA PHE A 4 -1.98 -15.37 6.52
C PHE A 4 -3.34 -15.36 6.11
N ASP A 5 -4.23 -15.09 6.96
CA ASP A 5 -5.59 -15.02 6.69
C ASP A 5 -5.92 -13.63 6.34
N ASP A 6 -6.09 -13.34 5.10
CA ASP A 6 -6.38 -12.00 4.67
C ASP A 6 -7.62 -11.44 5.27
N LYS A 7 -8.58 -12.28 5.64
CA LYS A 7 -9.77 -11.75 6.23
C LYS A 7 -9.50 -11.10 7.56
N GLU A 8 -8.50 -11.53 8.27
CA GLU A 8 -8.21 -10.94 9.54
C GLU A 8 -7.47 -9.64 9.40
N LYS A 9 -6.81 -9.43 8.27
CA LYS A 9 -6.09 -8.20 8.11
C LYS A 9 -6.98 -7.06 7.76
N GLY A 10 -8.06 -7.31 7.05
CA GLY A 10 -8.91 -6.22 6.62
C GLY A 10 -8.37 -5.45 5.43
N TYR A 11 -7.33 -5.94 4.80
CA TYR A 11 -6.80 -5.27 3.61
C TYR A 11 -6.09 -6.30 2.76
N SER A 12 -5.74 -5.91 1.57
CA SER A 12 -5.01 -6.78 0.65
C SER A 12 -3.70 -6.13 0.26
N ALA A 13 -2.76 -6.94 -0.17
CA ALA A 13 -1.45 -6.42 -0.58
C ALA A 13 -0.95 -7.17 -1.79
N VAL A 14 -0.40 -6.46 -2.73
CA VAL A 14 0.14 -7.03 -3.96
C VAL A 14 1.49 -6.39 -4.24
N ILE A 15 2.45 -7.19 -4.65
CA ILE A 15 3.76 -6.69 -5.02
C ILE A 15 3.92 -6.81 -6.52
N TYR A 16 4.31 -5.73 -7.16
CA TYR A 16 4.60 -5.72 -8.58
C TYR A 16 6.09 -5.54 -8.78
N ILE A 17 6.67 -6.35 -9.63
CA ILE A 17 8.07 -6.21 -9.99
C ILE A 17 8.11 -5.56 -11.36
N MET A 18 8.74 -4.39 -11.43
CA MET A 18 8.84 -3.63 -12.67
C MET A 18 10.23 -3.85 -13.23
N GLU A 19 10.34 -4.79 -14.14
CA GLU A 19 11.67 -5.21 -14.62
C GLU A 19 12.38 -4.11 -15.39
N SER A 20 11.64 -3.36 -16.16
CA SER A 20 12.29 -2.34 -17.00
C SER A 20 12.95 -1.25 -16.18
N SER A 21 12.49 -1.03 -14.97
CA SER A 21 13.07 0.00 -14.14
C SER A 21 13.73 -0.56 -12.89
N ASN A 22 13.82 -1.86 -12.79
CA ASN A 22 14.42 -2.51 -11.63
C ASN A 22 13.82 -2.00 -10.35
N SER A 23 12.49 -1.96 -10.29
CA SER A 23 11.84 -1.43 -9.11
C SER A 23 10.71 -2.33 -8.63
N VAL A 24 10.29 -2.07 -7.42
CA VAL A 24 9.23 -2.84 -6.80
C VAL A 24 8.15 -1.87 -6.36
N VAL A 25 6.89 -2.20 -6.66
CA VAL A 25 5.77 -1.39 -6.24
C VAL A 25 4.88 -2.27 -5.37
N VAL A 26 4.50 -1.76 -4.22
CA VAL A 26 3.62 -2.50 -3.32
C VAL A 26 2.31 -1.75 -3.23
N HIS A 27 1.22 -2.46 -3.47
CA HIS A 27 -0.09 -1.85 -3.42
C HIS A 27 -0.85 -2.46 -2.26
N PHE A 28 -1.34 -1.62 -1.37
CA PHE A 28 -2.19 -2.04 -0.28
C PHE A 28 -3.58 -1.47 -0.53
N GLY A 29 -4.59 -2.29 -0.45
CA GLY A 29 -5.94 -1.84 -0.73
C GLY A 29 -6.95 -2.54 0.12
N GLY A 30 -8.23 -2.24 -0.12
CA GLY A 30 -9.30 -2.89 0.61
C GLY A 30 -9.67 -2.22 1.91
N PHE A 31 -9.20 -0.99 2.13
CA PHE A 31 -9.54 -0.28 3.36
C PHE A 31 -10.95 0.28 3.26
N ASN A 32 -11.58 0.47 4.39
CA ASN A 32 -12.96 0.93 4.41
C ASN A 32 -13.10 2.41 4.11
N ASP A 33 -12.15 3.21 4.51
CA ASP A 33 -12.26 4.63 4.25
C ASP A 33 -10.88 5.26 4.21
N LEU A 34 -10.84 6.55 3.93
CA LEU A 34 -9.59 7.24 3.76
C LEU A 34 -8.83 7.36 5.06
N ARG A 35 -9.53 7.41 6.17
CA ARG A 35 -8.87 7.52 7.46
C ARG A 35 -8.03 6.28 7.73
N GLU A 36 -8.55 5.09 7.40
CA GLU A 36 -7.79 3.86 7.57
C GLU A 36 -6.58 3.85 6.65
N CYS A 37 -6.75 4.36 5.43
CA CYS A 37 -5.63 4.44 4.50
C CYS A 37 -4.52 5.30 5.06
N ARG A 38 -4.87 6.44 5.63
CA ARG A 38 -3.86 7.34 6.16
C ARG A 38 -3.16 6.75 7.37
N TYR A 39 -3.92 6.12 8.24
CA TYR A 39 -3.34 5.51 9.43
C TYR A 39 -2.36 4.41 9.02
N PHE A 40 -2.77 3.57 8.09
CA PHE A 40 -1.92 2.48 7.62
C PHE A 40 -0.67 3.05 6.95
N SER A 41 -0.84 4.10 6.15
CA SER A 41 0.28 4.69 5.43
C SER A 41 1.34 5.21 6.38
N HIS A 42 0.92 5.86 7.46
CA HIS A 42 1.89 6.39 8.40
C HIS A 42 2.64 5.26 9.10
N ASN A 43 1.97 4.17 9.41
CA ASN A 43 2.63 3.04 10.03
C ASN A 43 3.67 2.42 9.10
N ILE A 44 3.33 2.28 7.83
CA ILE A 44 4.26 1.72 6.86
C ILE A 44 5.45 2.65 6.67
N MET A 45 5.21 3.95 6.65
CA MET A 45 6.31 4.90 6.50
C MET A 45 7.31 4.73 7.63
N GLU A 46 6.81 4.60 8.84
CA GLU A 46 7.70 4.44 9.97
C GLU A 46 8.42 3.12 9.95
N ASP A 47 7.70 2.06 9.65
CA ASP A 47 8.29 0.73 9.68
C ASP A 47 9.36 0.54 8.63
N PHE A 48 9.17 1.15 7.47
CA PHE A 48 10.08 0.92 6.36
C PHE A 48 10.98 2.10 6.04
N GLY A 49 10.90 3.16 6.80
CA GLY A 49 11.75 4.33 6.55
C GLY A 49 11.41 5.05 5.27
N ILE A 50 10.14 5.04 4.89
CA ILE A 50 9.73 5.70 3.67
C ILE A 50 9.67 7.20 3.90
N GLU A 51 10.23 7.96 2.96
CA GLU A 51 10.40 9.38 3.14
C GLU A 51 9.26 10.24 2.63
N GLN A 52 8.46 9.74 1.71
CA GLN A 52 7.43 10.56 1.12
C GLN A 52 6.10 9.88 1.12
N LEU A 53 5.05 10.62 1.38
CA LEU A 53 3.70 10.14 1.27
C LEU A 53 2.98 11.08 0.31
N LEU A 54 2.53 10.56 -0.82
CA LEU A 54 1.84 11.37 -1.81
C LEU A 54 0.38 11.00 -1.82
N ASN A 55 -0.47 12.02 -1.73
CA ASN A 55 -1.89 11.79 -1.75
C ASN A 55 -2.43 12.12 -3.14
N VAL A 56 -2.95 11.12 -3.82
CA VAL A 56 -3.45 11.29 -5.18
C VAL A 56 -4.95 11.49 -5.10
N PRO A 57 -5.45 12.64 -5.53
CA PRO A 57 -6.88 12.90 -5.43
C PRO A 57 -7.67 11.97 -6.33
N GLN A 58 -8.92 11.76 -5.94
CA GLN A 58 -9.78 10.91 -6.71
C GLN A 58 -9.95 11.47 -8.10
N GLY A 59 -9.97 10.61 -9.10
CA GLY A 59 -10.16 11.06 -10.46
C GLY A 59 -8.88 11.34 -11.23
N VAL A 60 -7.75 11.31 -10.53
CA VAL A 60 -6.49 11.56 -11.20
C VAL A 60 -5.85 10.24 -11.57
N THR A 61 -5.34 10.15 -12.79
CA THR A 61 -4.70 8.94 -13.25
C THR A 61 -3.20 9.03 -12.99
N VAL A 62 -2.66 7.96 -12.43
CA VAL A 62 -1.25 7.94 -12.14
C VAL A 62 -0.58 6.99 -13.08
N HIS A 63 0.44 7.42 -13.74
CA HIS A 63 1.13 6.59 -14.72
C HIS A 63 2.53 6.22 -14.28
#